data_d13aa55a093aae1bd2f273a2ab2cd8e7
#
_entry.id   d13aa55a093aae1bd2f273a2ab2cd8e7
#
_cell.length_a   1.000
_cell.length_b   1.000
_cell.length_c   1.000
_cell.angle_alpha   90.00
_cell.angle_beta   90.00
_cell.angle_gamma   90.00
#
_symmetry.space_group_name_H-M   'P 1'
#
loop_
_entity.id
_entity.type
_entity.pdbx_description
1 polymer ?
#
loop_
_entity_poly.entity_id
_entity_poly.type
_entity_poly.pdbx_seq_one_letter_code
_entity_poly.pdbx_strand_id
1 'polypeptide(L)'
;MLKEEILIDSLRKIEQANDRIIKNSACIDSYHYYYNTPSGMERLESTCMLLIAIGEGLKGIDKITDKQLLVRYPEIDWKGAMGIRDIIAHHYFDLDGEIVYSVVKTKLPDMLITIRGILKEIKY
;
A
#
# COMPACT_ATOMS: atom_id res chain seq x y z
N MET A 1 12.98 -10.39 -19.63
CA MET A 1 14.26 -9.79 -19.18
C MET A 1 14.02 -8.45 -18.54
N LEU A 2 13.98 -7.39 -19.34
CA LEU A 2 13.75 -6.06 -18.80
C LEU A 2 12.42 -5.95 -18.06
N LYS A 3 11.38 -6.54 -18.59
CA LYS A 3 10.06 -6.55 -17.93
C LYS A 3 10.10 -7.26 -16.58
N GLU A 4 10.81 -8.38 -16.51
CA GLU A 4 10.93 -9.12 -15.24
C GLU A 4 11.71 -8.32 -14.21
N GLU A 5 12.76 -7.64 -14.62
CA GLU A 5 13.53 -6.79 -13.72
C GLU A 5 12.68 -5.63 -13.19
N ILE A 6 11.90 -5.00 -14.06
CA ILE A 6 11.00 -3.92 -13.66
C ILE A 6 9.93 -4.44 -12.71
N LEU A 7 9.38 -5.62 -12.99
CA LEU A 7 8.38 -6.25 -12.13
C LEU A 7 8.93 -6.51 -10.74
N ILE A 8 10.11 -7.12 -10.65
CA ILE A 8 10.74 -7.42 -9.36
C ILE A 8 11.02 -6.13 -8.59
N ASP A 9 11.55 -5.11 -9.28
CA ASP A 9 11.83 -3.82 -8.66
C ASP A 9 10.56 -3.18 -8.10
N SER A 10 9.48 -3.22 -8.87
CA SER A 10 8.19 -2.66 -8.45
C SER A 10 7.65 -3.39 -7.22
N LEU A 11 7.71 -4.72 -7.23
CA LEU A 11 7.25 -5.52 -6.09
C LEU A 11 8.07 -5.24 -4.84
N ARG A 12 9.40 -5.07 -4.98
CA ARG A 12 10.26 -4.74 -3.84
C ARG A 12 9.95 -3.37 -3.27
N LYS A 13 9.70 -2.39 -4.13
CA LYS A 13 9.34 -1.05 -3.66
C LYS A 13 8.02 -1.05 -2.92
N ILE A 14 7.04 -1.81 -3.40
CA ILE A 14 5.76 -1.97 -2.70
C ILE A 14 5.98 -2.66 -1.37
N GLU A 15 6.77 -3.74 -1.35
CA GLU A 15 7.09 -4.44 -0.11
C GLU A 15 7.72 -3.50 0.91
N GLN A 16 8.69 -2.72 0.50
CA GLN A 16 9.39 -1.80 1.40
C GLN A 16 8.46 -0.70 1.92
N ALA A 17 7.63 -0.14 1.07
CA ALA A 17 6.68 0.90 1.48
C ALA A 17 5.67 0.34 2.47
N ASN A 18 5.12 -0.83 2.19
CA ASN A 18 4.15 -1.50 3.04
C ASN A 18 4.77 -1.80 4.41
N ASP A 19 5.95 -2.39 4.42
CA ASP A 19 6.66 -2.71 5.66
C ASP A 19 6.95 -1.46 6.49
N ARG A 20 7.36 -0.38 5.83
CA ARG A 20 7.63 0.90 6.51
C ARG A 20 6.38 1.46 7.16
N ILE A 21 5.26 1.44 6.46
CA ILE A 21 3.99 1.91 7.03
C ILE A 21 3.63 1.11 8.27
N ILE A 22 3.69 -0.22 8.18
CA ILE A 22 3.34 -1.09 9.30
C ILE A 22 4.24 -0.80 10.51
N LYS A 23 5.54 -0.72 10.29
CA LYS A 23 6.50 -0.47 11.38
C LYS A 23 6.29 0.90 12.00
N ASN A 24 6.08 1.93 11.17
CA ASN A 24 5.87 3.28 11.67
C ASN A 24 4.53 3.47 12.35
N SER A 25 3.59 2.56 12.13
CA SER A 25 2.24 2.62 12.68
C SER A 25 2.04 1.67 13.86
N ALA A 26 3.06 0.91 14.24
CA ALA A 26 2.93 -0.13 15.26
C ALA A 26 2.43 0.41 16.60
N CYS A 27 2.84 1.62 16.98
CA CYS A 27 2.46 2.23 18.24
C CYS A 27 1.16 3.03 18.16
N ILE A 28 0.55 3.12 16.98
CA ILE A 28 -0.71 3.86 16.80
C ILE A 28 -1.86 2.90 17.06
N ASP A 29 -2.67 3.21 18.08
CA ASP A 29 -3.79 2.36 18.49
C ASP A 29 -5.16 2.95 18.19
N SER A 30 -5.21 4.15 17.59
CA SER A 30 -6.47 4.82 17.24
C SER A 30 -6.21 5.86 16.17
N TYR A 31 -7.19 6.04 15.26
CA TYR A 31 -7.06 7.06 14.22
C TYR A 31 -7.06 8.48 14.80
N HIS A 32 -7.53 8.66 16.04
CA HIS A 32 -7.48 9.98 16.71
C HIS A 32 -6.06 10.51 16.85
N TYR A 33 -5.06 9.62 16.90
CA TYR A 33 -3.66 10.00 16.95
C TYR A 33 -3.30 10.99 15.83
N TYR A 34 -3.85 10.77 14.64
CA TYR A 34 -3.53 11.60 13.48
C TYR A 34 -3.96 13.06 13.66
N TYR A 35 -4.99 13.29 14.46
CA TYR A 35 -5.60 14.61 14.61
C TYR A 35 -5.21 15.32 15.90
N ASN A 36 -4.56 14.62 16.82
CA ASN A 36 -4.29 15.15 18.15
C ASN A 36 -3.06 16.08 18.21
N THR A 37 -2.11 15.90 17.31
CA THR A 37 -0.87 16.68 17.31
C THR A 37 -0.42 16.93 15.88
N PRO A 38 0.45 17.97 15.67
CA PRO A 38 1.08 18.15 14.36
C PRO A 38 1.88 16.93 13.90
N SER A 39 2.56 16.23 14.82
CA SER A 39 3.28 14.99 14.47
C SER A 39 2.36 13.92 13.96
N GLY A 40 1.17 13.79 14.56
CA GLY A 40 0.17 12.83 14.11
C GLY A 40 -0.30 13.14 12.71
N MET A 41 -0.56 14.40 12.42
CA MET A 41 -0.99 14.81 11.08
C MET A 41 0.12 14.56 10.05
N GLU A 42 1.37 14.83 10.39
CA GLU A 42 2.50 14.54 9.50
C GLU A 42 2.58 13.04 9.23
N ARG A 43 2.32 12.21 10.23
CA ARG A 43 2.30 10.76 10.07
C ARG A 43 1.18 10.33 9.13
N LEU A 44 0.00 10.93 9.26
CA LEU A 44 -1.11 10.65 8.36
C LEU A 44 -0.74 11.02 6.92
N GLU A 45 -0.16 12.19 6.73
CA GLU A 45 0.23 12.67 5.40
C GLU A 45 1.25 11.75 4.76
N SER A 46 2.29 11.35 5.51
CA SER A 46 3.31 10.46 4.96
C SER A 46 2.76 9.08 4.65
N THR A 47 1.88 8.57 5.50
CA THR A 47 1.22 7.28 5.26
C THR A 47 0.37 7.32 4.00
N CYS A 48 -0.40 8.38 3.81
CA CYS A 48 -1.23 8.55 2.61
C CYS A 48 -0.37 8.59 1.35
N MET A 49 0.76 9.30 1.39
CA MET A 49 1.67 9.34 0.25
C MET A 49 2.15 7.95 -0.12
N LEU A 50 2.56 7.15 0.87
CA LEU A 50 3.04 5.79 0.62
C LEU A 50 1.92 4.88 0.13
N LEU A 51 0.70 5.02 0.66
CA LEU A 51 -0.44 4.23 0.19
C LEU A 51 -0.75 4.53 -1.27
N ILE A 52 -0.70 5.80 -1.65
CA ILE A 52 -0.92 6.20 -3.05
C ILE A 52 0.20 5.62 -3.93
N ALA A 53 1.45 5.67 -3.47
CA ALA A 53 2.57 5.11 -4.21
C ALA A 53 2.41 3.60 -4.40
N ILE A 54 1.95 2.88 -3.37
CA ILE A 54 1.65 1.45 -3.47
C ILE A 54 0.58 1.22 -4.55
N GLY A 55 -0.51 1.99 -4.50
CA GLY A 55 -1.58 1.86 -5.48
C GLY A 55 -1.11 2.08 -6.91
N GLU A 56 -0.28 3.11 -7.13
CA GLU A 56 0.28 3.38 -8.45
C GLU A 56 1.24 2.27 -8.89
N GLY A 57 2.03 1.74 -7.95
CA GLY A 57 2.92 0.61 -8.23
C GLY A 57 2.15 -0.63 -8.65
N LEU A 58 1.02 -0.90 -8.00
CA LEU A 58 0.16 -2.05 -8.35
C LEU A 58 -0.44 -1.87 -9.75
N LYS A 59 -0.85 -0.66 -10.10
CA LYS A 59 -1.33 -0.37 -11.47
C LYS A 59 -0.22 -0.66 -12.49
N GLY A 60 1.00 -0.28 -12.17
CA GLY A 60 2.16 -0.55 -13.02
C GLY A 60 2.39 -2.04 -13.21
N ILE A 61 2.23 -2.82 -12.15
CA ILE A 61 2.37 -4.28 -12.21
C ILE A 61 1.29 -4.88 -13.13
N ASP A 62 0.05 -4.44 -13.00
CA ASP A 62 -1.01 -4.89 -13.88
C ASP A 62 -0.70 -4.58 -15.34
N LYS A 63 -0.15 -3.40 -15.59
CA LYS A 63 0.20 -2.99 -16.95
C LYS A 63 1.29 -3.88 -17.55
N ILE A 64 2.35 -4.12 -16.77
CA ILE A 64 3.49 -4.93 -17.24
C ILE A 64 3.10 -6.39 -17.46
N THR A 65 2.24 -6.93 -16.61
CA THR A 65 1.86 -8.33 -16.64
C THR A 65 0.56 -8.59 -17.40
N ASP A 66 0.01 -7.57 -18.04
CA ASP A 66 -1.27 -7.65 -18.77
C ASP A 66 -2.37 -8.20 -17.88
N LYS A 67 -2.39 -7.75 -16.61
CA LYS A 67 -3.35 -8.13 -15.58
C LYS A 67 -3.33 -9.63 -15.25
N GLN A 68 -2.21 -10.32 -15.55
CA GLN A 68 -2.14 -11.76 -15.35
C GLN A 68 -1.56 -12.18 -14.01
N LEU A 69 -0.85 -11.29 -13.31
CA LEU A 69 -0.18 -11.68 -12.07
C LEU A 69 -1.08 -11.54 -10.85
N LEU A 70 -1.57 -10.32 -10.57
CA LEU A 70 -2.30 -10.05 -9.33
C LEU A 70 -3.62 -10.82 -9.27
N VAL A 71 -4.23 -11.09 -10.41
CA VAL A 71 -5.49 -11.85 -10.48
C VAL A 71 -5.35 -13.26 -9.91
N ARG A 72 -4.13 -13.78 -9.83
CA ARG A 72 -3.86 -15.10 -9.26
C ARG A 72 -3.91 -15.12 -7.73
N TYR A 73 -4.06 -13.95 -7.10
CA TYR A 73 -4.10 -13.79 -5.64
C TYR A 73 -5.36 -13.03 -5.24
N PRO A 74 -6.54 -13.66 -5.43
CA PRO A 74 -7.82 -12.95 -5.25
C PRO A 74 -8.18 -12.65 -3.81
N GLU A 75 -7.42 -13.16 -2.84
CA GLU A 75 -7.64 -12.87 -1.43
C GLU A 75 -7.33 -11.42 -1.06
N ILE A 76 -6.59 -10.70 -1.91
CA ILE A 76 -6.26 -9.29 -1.71
C ILE A 76 -7.14 -8.43 -2.61
N ASP A 77 -7.68 -7.35 -2.04
CA ASP A 77 -8.45 -6.37 -2.81
C ASP A 77 -7.52 -5.42 -3.56
N TRP A 78 -6.94 -5.92 -4.65
CA TRP A 78 -6.00 -5.13 -5.45
C TRP A 78 -6.66 -3.90 -6.06
N LYS A 79 -7.90 -4.05 -6.50
CA LYS A 79 -8.63 -2.94 -7.11
C LYS A 79 -8.84 -1.80 -6.12
N GLY A 80 -9.21 -2.14 -4.89
CA GLY A 80 -9.35 -1.15 -3.82
C GLY A 80 -8.03 -0.45 -3.53
N ALA A 81 -6.93 -1.21 -3.49
CA ALA A 81 -5.61 -0.63 -3.24
C ALA A 81 -5.18 0.30 -4.37
N MET A 82 -5.47 -0.05 -5.62
CA MET A 82 -5.17 0.80 -6.78
C MET A 82 -5.95 2.10 -6.74
N GLY A 83 -7.17 2.09 -6.22
CA GLY A 83 -8.04 3.26 -6.13
C GLY A 83 -7.99 3.98 -4.80
N ILE A 84 -6.98 3.71 -3.96
CA ILE A 84 -6.94 4.20 -2.58
C ILE A 84 -6.98 5.74 -2.50
N ARG A 85 -6.41 6.42 -3.48
CA ARG A 85 -6.38 7.89 -3.51
C ARG A 85 -7.77 8.49 -3.35
N ASP A 86 -8.75 7.95 -4.09
CA ASP A 86 -10.10 8.49 -4.09
C ASP A 86 -10.84 8.18 -2.79
N ILE A 87 -10.39 7.14 -2.08
CA ILE A 87 -11.01 6.72 -0.82
C ILE A 87 -10.52 7.57 0.34
N ILE A 88 -9.21 7.88 0.38
CA ILE A 88 -8.60 8.53 1.53
C ILE A 88 -8.49 10.05 1.42
N ALA A 89 -8.67 10.61 0.22
CA ALA A 89 -8.54 12.05 0.01
C ALA A 89 -9.79 12.58 -0.69
N HIS A 90 -10.69 13.16 0.10
CA HIS A 90 -11.91 13.80 -0.44
C HIS A 90 -11.56 15.13 -1.10
N HIS A 91 -10.62 15.87 -0.51
CA HIS A 91 -10.06 17.11 -1.01
C HIS A 91 -8.56 17.12 -0.67
N TYR A 92 -7.82 18.07 -1.24
CA TYR A 92 -6.37 18.16 -1.03
C TYR A 92 -5.97 18.18 0.45
N PHE A 93 -6.77 18.83 1.29
CA PHE A 93 -6.45 18.99 2.70
C PHE A 93 -7.34 18.17 3.61
N ASP A 94 -8.17 17.29 3.06
CA ASP A 94 -9.16 16.54 3.82
C ASP A 94 -8.91 15.04 3.69
N LEU A 95 -7.97 14.55 4.49
CA LEU A 95 -7.59 13.15 4.50
C LEU A 95 -8.44 12.39 5.51
N ASP A 96 -8.91 11.20 5.12
CA ASP A 96 -9.74 10.36 5.98
C ASP A 96 -8.86 9.44 6.83
N GLY A 97 -8.48 9.92 8.02
CA GLY A 97 -7.60 9.19 8.94
C GLY A 97 -8.22 7.91 9.45
N GLU A 98 -9.54 7.85 9.59
CA GLU A 98 -10.22 6.64 10.06
C GLU A 98 -10.07 5.51 9.02
N ILE A 99 -10.30 5.82 7.75
CA ILE A 99 -10.12 4.84 6.69
C ILE A 99 -8.65 4.44 6.57
N VAL A 100 -7.73 5.42 6.62
CA VAL A 100 -6.29 5.14 6.56
C VAL A 100 -5.89 4.19 7.68
N TYR A 101 -6.33 4.46 8.91
CA TYR A 101 -6.01 3.61 10.06
C TYR A 101 -6.50 2.18 9.82
N SER A 102 -7.73 2.02 9.34
CA SER A 102 -8.31 0.71 9.06
C SER A 102 -7.49 -0.04 8.00
N VAL A 103 -7.11 0.64 6.91
CA VAL A 103 -6.31 0.03 5.85
C VAL A 103 -4.97 -0.45 6.40
N VAL A 104 -4.30 0.39 7.18
CA VAL A 104 -2.99 0.07 7.75
C VAL A 104 -3.06 -1.14 8.66
N LYS A 105 -4.10 -1.23 9.50
CA LYS A 105 -4.20 -2.28 10.51
C LYS A 105 -4.78 -3.58 9.98
N THR A 106 -5.67 -3.52 8.98
CA THR A 106 -6.40 -4.72 8.53
C THR A 106 -6.03 -5.18 7.12
N LYS A 107 -5.58 -4.30 6.24
CA LYS A 107 -5.32 -4.66 4.84
C LYS A 107 -3.84 -4.84 4.53
N LEU A 108 -3.00 -3.95 5.01
CA LEU A 108 -1.57 -3.99 4.68
C LEU A 108 -0.85 -5.24 5.15
N PRO A 109 -1.13 -5.78 6.36
CA PRO A 109 -0.41 -6.99 6.79
C PRO A 109 -0.62 -8.17 5.84
N ASP A 110 -1.85 -8.41 5.39
CA ASP A 110 -2.13 -9.50 4.47
C ASP A 110 -1.50 -9.25 3.10
N MET A 111 -1.56 -8.01 2.62
CA MET A 111 -0.91 -7.65 1.36
C MET A 111 0.59 -7.88 1.41
N LEU A 112 1.23 -7.53 2.52
CA LEU A 112 2.66 -7.71 2.67
C LEU A 112 3.05 -9.19 2.57
N ILE A 113 2.29 -10.05 3.24
CA ILE A 113 2.52 -11.49 3.18
C ILE A 113 2.42 -11.98 1.74
N THR A 114 1.38 -11.53 1.03
CA THR A 114 1.15 -11.96 -0.36
C THR A 114 2.24 -11.45 -1.29
N ILE A 115 2.63 -10.17 -1.16
CA ILE A 115 3.70 -9.59 -1.98
C ILE A 115 5.02 -10.34 -1.77
N ARG A 116 5.35 -10.67 -0.51
CA ARG A 116 6.54 -11.44 -0.20
C ARG A 116 6.49 -12.84 -0.80
N GLY A 117 5.31 -13.46 -0.80
CA GLY A 117 5.13 -14.76 -1.44
C GLY A 117 5.35 -14.68 -2.95
N ILE A 118 4.83 -13.66 -3.60
CA ILE A 118 5.03 -13.45 -5.03
C ILE A 118 6.51 -13.28 -5.35
N LEU A 119 7.21 -12.48 -4.56
CA LEU A 119 8.64 -12.25 -4.76
C LEU A 119 9.45 -13.54 -4.66
N LYS A 120 9.09 -14.42 -3.73
CA LYS A 120 9.77 -15.72 -3.60
C LYS A 120 9.56 -16.58 -4.84
N GLU A 121 8.36 -16.61 -5.39
CA GLU A 121 8.04 -17.42 -6.56
C GLU A 121 8.75 -16.92 -7.81
N ILE A 122 8.76 -15.60 -8.01
CA ILE A 122 9.35 -15.02 -9.23
C ILE A 122 10.86 -15.13 -9.22
N LYS A 123 11.48 -15.00 -8.05
CA LYS A 123 12.92 -15.03 -7.90
C LYS A 123 13.54 -16.38 -8.26
N TYR A 124 12.77 -17.41 -8.21
CA TYR A 124 13.24 -18.77 -8.43
C TYR A 124 12.44 -19.45 -9.53
#